data_4e70949b08ebd4d650c565831848fc55
#
_entry.id   4e70949b08ebd4d650c565831848fc55
#
_cell.length_a   1.000
_cell.length_b   1.000
_cell.length_c   1.000
_cell.angle_alpha   90.00
_cell.angle_beta   90.00
_cell.angle_gamma   90.00
#
_symmetry.space_group_name_H-M   'P 1'
#
loop_
_entity.id
_entity.type
_entity.pdbx_description
1 polymer ?
#
loop_
_entity_poly.entity_id
_entity_poly.type
_entity_poly.pdbx_seq_one_letter_code
_entity_poly.pdbx_strand_id
1 'polypeptide(L)'
;MSGYREFRYGWPVVVSSALGIGLGMSPLPFYTIGVFAGPLAAEFGWQIGQIMSALVVFTLVAMASSPLIGYLTDRVGVRPVVLTSITVFSLSFMAFAFNNGSMALYLSLWGIMAFAGAGTLPITFTRAVSNWFNEKRGLALGVSLIGTGIAGAVAKQWAGFLIAEYGW
;
A
#
# COMPACT_ATOMS: atom_id res chain seq x y z
N MET A 1 -26.37 17.68 10.46
CA MET A 1 -25.95 17.02 11.74
C MET A 1 -24.77 17.81 12.25
N SER A 2 -24.67 18.18 13.55
CA SER A 2 -23.49 18.90 14.04
C SER A 2 -22.22 18.04 13.80
N GLY A 3 -21.10 18.65 13.44
CA GLY A 3 -19.87 17.93 13.08
C GLY A 3 -19.32 16.97 14.15
N TYR A 4 -19.69 17.17 15.43
CA TYR A 4 -19.43 16.22 16.52
C TYR A 4 -20.23 14.92 16.38
N ARG A 5 -21.45 14.99 15.87
CA ARG A 5 -22.27 13.78 15.65
C ARG A 5 -21.75 12.97 14.47
N GLU A 6 -21.21 13.62 13.43
CA GLU A 6 -20.58 12.91 12.32
C GLU A 6 -19.41 12.05 12.80
N PHE A 7 -18.52 12.61 13.62
CA PHE A 7 -17.38 11.86 14.15
C PHE A 7 -17.78 10.73 15.10
N ARG A 8 -18.81 10.96 15.94
CA ARG A 8 -19.28 9.94 16.88
C ARG A 8 -19.76 8.66 16.18
N TYR A 9 -20.36 8.78 15.02
CA TYR A 9 -20.87 7.63 14.26
C TYR A 9 -19.93 7.21 13.12
N GLY A 10 -19.13 8.12 12.59
CA GLY A 10 -18.22 7.90 11.46
C GLY A 10 -16.81 7.46 11.83
N TRP A 11 -16.42 7.44 13.12
CA TRP A 11 -15.09 7.05 13.54
C TRP A 11 -14.67 5.65 13.05
N PRO A 12 -15.57 4.62 12.95
CA PRO A 12 -15.14 3.32 12.43
C PRO A 12 -14.71 3.40 10.96
N VAL A 13 -15.32 4.30 10.17
CA VAL A 13 -14.93 4.53 8.77
C VAL A 13 -13.54 5.17 8.71
N VAL A 14 -13.25 6.12 9.60
CA VAL A 14 -11.93 6.78 9.66
C VAL A 14 -10.84 5.77 10.06
N VAL A 15 -11.08 4.98 11.12
CA VAL A 15 -10.11 4.00 11.62
C VAL A 15 -9.89 2.88 10.60
N SER A 16 -10.95 2.31 10.03
CA SER A 16 -10.81 1.28 9.00
C SER A 16 -10.12 1.80 7.75
N SER A 17 -10.35 3.06 7.36
CA SER A 17 -9.62 3.71 6.27
C SER A 17 -8.16 3.94 6.62
N ALA A 18 -7.84 4.39 7.83
CA ALA A 18 -6.45 4.57 8.28
C ALA A 18 -5.67 3.24 8.30
N LEU A 19 -6.30 2.17 8.80
CA LEU A 19 -5.71 0.82 8.77
C LEU A 19 -5.56 0.30 7.34
N GLY A 20 -6.58 0.45 6.49
CA GLY A 20 -6.54 0.01 5.10
C GLY A 20 -5.49 0.76 4.27
N ILE A 21 -5.34 2.06 4.46
CA ILE A 21 -4.28 2.87 3.84
C ILE A 21 -2.91 2.44 4.38
N GLY A 22 -2.80 2.24 5.69
CA GLY A 22 -1.55 1.87 6.36
C GLY A 22 -1.04 0.48 5.98
N LEU A 23 -1.92 -0.48 5.81
CA LEU A 23 -1.58 -1.85 5.39
C LEU A 23 -1.61 -2.04 3.86
N GLY A 24 -1.88 -0.97 3.13
CA GLY A 24 -1.96 -0.99 1.67
C GLY A 24 -0.62 -0.84 0.96
N MET A 25 -0.71 -0.82 -0.36
CA MET A 25 0.45 -0.74 -1.24
C MET A 25 1.22 0.58 -1.15
N SER A 26 0.63 1.64 -0.59
CA SER A 26 1.28 2.95 -0.55
C SER A 26 2.44 2.97 0.46
N PRO A 27 2.26 2.65 1.77
CA PRO A 27 3.37 2.74 2.71
C PRO A 27 4.31 1.52 2.66
N LEU A 28 3.78 0.29 2.60
CA LEU A 28 4.60 -0.90 2.80
C LEU A 28 5.77 -1.00 1.82
N PRO A 29 5.59 -1.02 0.49
CA PRO A 29 6.70 -1.15 -0.45
C PRO A 29 7.66 0.04 -0.41
N PHE A 30 7.14 1.27 -0.34
CA PHE A 30 7.97 2.47 -0.39
C PHE A 30 8.88 2.64 0.82
N TYR A 31 8.38 2.32 2.03
CA TYR A 31 9.17 2.49 3.25
C TYR A 31 10.10 1.31 3.53
N THR A 32 9.80 0.11 2.98
CA THR A 32 10.61 -1.08 3.25
C THR A 32 11.67 -1.36 2.19
N ILE A 33 11.51 -0.94 0.93
CA ILE A 33 12.47 -1.23 -0.16
C ILE A 33 13.91 -0.84 0.21
N GLY A 34 14.10 0.30 0.90
CA GLY A 34 15.43 0.75 1.32
C GLY A 34 16.08 -0.18 2.33
N VAL A 35 15.30 -0.88 3.15
CA VAL A 35 15.80 -1.84 4.14
C VAL A 35 16.25 -3.14 3.45
N PHE A 36 15.51 -3.58 2.43
CA PHE A 36 15.85 -4.76 1.64
C PHE A 36 16.98 -4.53 0.63
N ALA A 37 17.25 -3.27 0.26
CA ALA A 37 18.20 -2.95 -0.80
C ALA A 37 19.64 -3.43 -0.51
N GLY A 38 20.11 -3.29 0.74
CA GLY A 38 21.43 -3.76 1.15
C GLY A 38 21.56 -5.29 1.08
N PRO A 39 20.70 -6.05 1.74
CA PRO A 39 20.68 -7.52 1.66
C PRO A 39 20.58 -8.05 0.24
N LEU A 40 19.65 -7.53 -0.58
CA LEU A 40 19.51 -7.94 -1.98
C LEU A 40 20.75 -7.65 -2.83
N ALA A 41 21.39 -6.49 -2.61
CA ALA A 41 22.63 -6.13 -3.28
C ALA A 41 23.76 -7.08 -2.89
N ALA A 42 23.86 -7.46 -1.62
CA ALA A 42 24.89 -8.38 -1.12
C ALA A 42 24.71 -9.79 -1.64
N GLU A 43 23.47 -10.29 -1.73
CA GLU A 43 23.19 -11.67 -2.14
C GLU A 43 23.24 -11.87 -3.65
N PHE A 44 22.64 -10.96 -4.42
CA PHE A 44 22.52 -11.11 -5.88
C PHE A 44 23.54 -10.28 -6.67
N GLY A 45 24.37 -9.49 -6.00
CA GLY A 45 25.35 -8.62 -6.66
C GLY A 45 24.72 -7.45 -7.43
N TRP A 46 23.47 -7.11 -7.12
CA TRP A 46 22.75 -6.04 -7.82
C TRP A 46 23.19 -4.66 -7.35
N GLN A 47 23.21 -3.71 -8.27
CA GLN A 47 23.43 -2.31 -7.91
C GLN A 47 22.16 -1.74 -7.24
N ILE A 48 22.34 -0.85 -6.25
CA ILE A 48 21.24 -0.20 -5.55
C ILE A 48 20.28 0.51 -6.53
N GLY A 49 20.82 1.15 -7.58
CA GLY A 49 20.02 1.78 -8.63
C GLY A 49 19.10 0.80 -9.38
N GLN A 50 19.56 -0.43 -9.61
CA GLN A 50 18.74 -1.47 -10.24
C GLN A 50 17.59 -1.90 -9.29
N ILE A 51 17.87 -2.07 -8.02
CA ILE A 51 16.84 -2.39 -7.01
C ILE A 51 15.80 -1.27 -6.95
N MET A 52 16.25 -0.01 -6.89
CA MET A 52 15.36 1.16 -6.83
C MET A 52 14.55 1.38 -8.12
N SER A 53 14.98 0.85 -9.28
CA SER A 53 14.21 0.93 -10.53
C SER A 53 12.84 0.24 -10.41
N ALA A 54 12.68 -0.68 -9.48
CA ALA A 54 11.40 -1.29 -9.14
C ALA A 54 10.31 -0.27 -8.75
N LEU A 55 10.70 0.85 -8.10
CA LEU A 55 9.75 1.92 -7.78
C LEU A 55 9.21 2.63 -9.03
N VAL A 56 10.00 2.69 -10.10
CA VAL A 56 9.54 3.23 -11.39
C VAL A 56 8.49 2.32 -12.00
N VAL A 57 8.78 1.01 -12.07
CA VAL A 57 7.82 0.00 -12.55
C VAL A 57 6.54 0.05 -11.73
N PHE A 58 6.69 0.05 -10.40
CA PHE A 58 5.56 0.13 -9.47
C PHE A 58 4.69 1.36 -9.75
N THR A 59 5.29 2.54 -9.85
CA THR A 59 4.57 3.79 -10.06
C THR A 59 3.85 3.81 -11.41
N LEU A 60 4.51 3.38 -12.48
CA LEU A 60 3.91 3.33 -13.82
C LEU A 60 2.73 2.37 -13.87
N VAL A 61 2.87 1.17 -13.29
CA VAL A 61 1.77 0.20 -13.24
C VAL A 61 0.61 0.70 -12.37
N ALA A 62 0.91 1.32 -11.21
CA ALA A 62 -0.11 1.90 -10.35
C ALA A 62 -0.88 3.02 -11.07
N MET A 63 -0.19 3.89 -11.80
CA MET A 63 -0.84 4.92 -12.63
C MET A 63 -1.74 4.32 -13.70
N ALA A 64 -1.24 3.35 -14.45
CA ALA A 64 -1.99 2.68 -15.51
C ALA A 64 -3.22 1.91 -14.97
N SER A 65 -3.12 1.38 -13.75
CA SER A 65 -4.21 0.63 -13.10
C SER A 65 -5.29 1.52 -12.49
N SER A 66 -4.96 2.78 -12.17
CA SER A 66 -5.86 3.69 -11.45
C SER A 66 -7.22 3.91 -12.12
N PRO A 67 -7.33 4.09 -13.45
CA PRO A 67 -8.64 4.23 -14.11
C PRO A 67 -9.51 2.97 -13.98
N LEU A 68 -8.90 1.78 -14.09
CA LEU A 68 -9.58 0.51 -13.95
C LEU A 68 -10.12 0.34 -12.52
N ILE A 69 -9.31 0.65 -11.52
CA ILE A 69 -9.73 0.58 -10.11
C ILE A 69 -10.84 1.59 -9.82
N GLY A 70 -10.75 2.81 -10.37
CA GLY A 70 -11.82 3.79 -10.29
C GLY A 70 -13.14 3.24 -10.84
N TYR A 71 -13.12 2.69 -12.05
CA TYR A 71 -14.28 2.09 -12.69
C TYR A 71 -14.87 0.91 -11.90
N LEU A 72 -14.01 0.00 -11.41
CA LEU A 72 -14.45 -1.12 -10.59
C LEU A 72 -15.08 -0.65 -9.27
N THR A 73 -14.46 0.34 -8.62
CA THR A 73 -14.97 0.92 -7.37
C THR A 73 -16.34 1.56 -7.55
N ASP A 74 -16.57 2.20 -8.70
CA ASP A 74 -17.86 2.82 -9.03
C ASP A 74 -18.94 1.76 -9.33
N ARG A 75 -18.57 0.61 -9.93
CA ARG A 75 -19.52 -0.46 -10.27
C ARG A 75 -19.85 -1.40 -9.13
N VAL A 76 -18.85 -1.90 -8.42
CA VAL A 76 -19.03 -2.95 -7.40
C VAL A 76 -18.86 -2.44 -5.97
N GLY A 77 -18.50 -1.18 -5.82
CA GLY A 77 -18.30 -0.53 -4.52
C GLY A 77 -16.88 -0.68 -3.96
N VAL A 78 -16.55 0.15 -2.96
CA VAL A 78 -15.22 0.22 -2.34
C VAL A 78 -14.84 -1.09 -1.65
N ARG A 79 -15.76 -1.68 -0.89
CA ARG A 79 -15.47 -2.83 -0.02
C ARG A 79 -14.94 -4.06 -0.75
N PRO A 80 -15.60 -4.61 -1.79
CA PRO A 80 -15.08 -5.77 -2.51
C PRO A 80 -13.76 -5.47 -3.21
N VAL A 81 -13.61 -4.28 -3.82
CA VAL A 81 -12.36 -3.87 -4.48
C VAL A 81 -11.19 -3.85 -3.50
N VAL A 82 -11.36 -3.24 -2.34
CA VAL A 82 -10.30 -3.19 -1.31
C VAL A 82 -9.95 -4.58 -0.79
N LEU A 83 -10.95 -5.41 -0.47
CA LEU A 83 -10.70 -6.75 0.09
C LEU A 83 -9.99 -7.66 -0.91
N THR A 84 -10.40 -7.67 -2.18
CA THR A 84 -9.71 -8.43 -3.21
C THR A 84 -8.29 -7.91 -3.45
N SER A 85 -8.14 -6.59 -3.54
CA SER A 85 -6.82 -5.97 -3.76
C SER A 85 -5.85 -6.23 -2.62
N ILE A 86 -6.27 -6.11 -1.36
CA ILE A 86 -5.37 -6.37 -0.23
C ILE A 86 -4.96 -7.85 -0.17
N THR A 87 -5.88 -8.77 -0.47
CA THR A 87 -5.57 -10.20 -0.51
C THR A 87 -4.55 -10.54 -1.59
N VAL A 88 -4.79 -10.08 -2.83
CA VAL A 88 -3.88 -10.36 -3.95
C VAL A 88 -2.55 -9.61 -3.78
N PHE A 89 -2.56 -8.40 -3.23
CA PHE A 89 -1.36 -7.66 -2.86
C PHE A 89 -0.51 -8.43 -1.84
N SER A 90 -1.12 -8.95 -0.79
CA SER A 90 -0.41 -9.73 0.25
C SER A 90 0.21 -11.00 -0.34
N LEU A 91 -0.52 -11.72 -1.20
CA LEU A 91 0.01 -12.89 -1.90
C LEU A 91 1.16 -12.53 -2.84
N SER A 92 1.05 -11.41 -3.56
CA SER A 92 2.12 -10.91 -4.42
C SER A 92 3.36 -10.51 -3.62
N PHE A 93 3.16 -9.95 -2.43
CA PHE A 93 4.26 -9.61 -1.53
C PHE A 93 4.99 -10.88 -1.04
N MET A 94 4.26 -11.94 -0.69
CA MET A 94 4.84 -13.24 -0.32
C MET A 94 5.61 -13.89 -1.48
N ALA A 95 5.22 -13.62 -2.74
CA ALA A 95 5.89 -14.19 -3.90
C ALA A 95 7.33 -13.71 -4.06
N PHE A 96 7.74 -12.61 -3.42
CA PHE A 96 9.15 -12.18 -3.40
C PHE A 96 10.08 -13.21 -2.75
N ALA A 97 9.59 -14.04 -1.83
CA ALA A 97 10.36 -15.13 -1.24
C ALA A 97 10.84 -16.18 -2.27
N PHE A 98 10.22 -16.23 -3.44
CA PHE A 98 10.62 -17.13 -4.53
C PHE A 98 11.58 -16.48 -5.54
N ASN A 99 12.08 -15.27 -5.25
CA ASN A 99 13.03 -14.61 -6.13
C ASN A 99 14.39 -15.32 -6.07
N ASN A 100 14.83 -15.80 -7.22
CA ASN A 100 16.07 -16.58 -7.38
C ASN A 100 17.24 -15.76 -7.94
N GLY A 101 17.24 -14.44 -7.78
CA GLY A 101 18.27 -13.55 -8.31
C GLY A 101 18.01 -13.07 -9.75
N SER A 102 16.83 -13.36 -10.31
CA SER A 102 16.46 -12.82 -11.63
C SER A 102 15.91 -11.40 -11.48
N MET A 103 16.60 -10.42 -12.04
CA MET A 103 16.13 -9.02 -12.07
C MET A 103 14.79 -8.88 -12.81
N ALA A 104 14.59 -9.66 -13.90
CA ALA A 104 13.33 -9.65 -14.64
C ALA A 104 12.17 -10.15 -13.76
N LEU A 105 12.38 -11.22 -12.99
CA LEU A 105 11.40 -11.73 -12.04
C LEU A 105 11.11 -10.70 -10.94
N TYR A 106 12.16 -10.09 -10.38
CA TYR A 106 12.03 -9.04 -9.36
C TYR A 106 11.16 -7.88 -9.84
N LEU A 107 11.45 -7.31 -11.02
CA LEU A 107 10.68 -6.20 -11.59
C LEU A 107 9.24 -6.62 -11.95
N SER A 108 9.06 -7.85 -12.44
CA SER A 108 7.72 -8.38 -12.72
C SER A 108 6.87 -8.52 -11.47
N LEU A 109 7.45 -9.01 -10.37
CA LEU A 109 6.77 -9.10 -9.07
C LEU A 109 6.36 -7.72 -8.55
N TRP A 110 7.21 -6.69 -8.71
CA TRP A 110 6.85 -5.31 -8.38
C TRP A 110 5.68 -4.80 -9.23
N GLY A 111 5.66 -5.11 -10.52
CA GLY A 111 4.53 -4.78 -11.41
C GLY A 111 3.23 -5.47 -11.00
N ILE A 112 3.27 -6.78 -10.75
CA ILE A 112 2.12 -7.56 -10.31
C ILE A 112 1.60 -7.03 -8.97
N MET A 113 2.49 -6.76 -8.03
CA MET A 113 2.16 -6.19 -6.72
C MET A 113 1.51 -4.82 -6.85
N ALA A 114 1.99 -3.96 -7.73
CA ALA A 114 1.42 -2.65 -8.00
C ALA A 114 0.01 -2.74 -8.60
N PHE A 115 -0.20 -3.63 -9.57
CA PHE A 115 -1.51 -3.87 -10.17
C PHE A 115 -2.49 -4.42 -9.15
N ALA A 116 -2.11 -5.46 -8.43
CA ALA A 116 -2.94 -6.11 -7.42
C ALA A 116 -3.32 -5.17 -6.28
N GLY A 117 -2.34 -4.39 -5.80
CA GLY A 117 -2.52 -3.46 -4.69
C GLY A 117 -3.22 -2.15 -5.06
N ALA A 118 -3.45 -1.85 -6.34
CA ALA A 118 -3.97 -0.54 -6.76
C ALA A 118 -5.31 -0.15 -6.11
N GLY A 119 -6.16 -1.13 -5.75
CA GLY A 119 -7.39 -0.87 -5.00
C GLY A 119 -7.18 -0.46 -3.54
N THR A 120 -5.96 -0.60 -3.00
CA THR A 120 -5.61 -0.17 -1.65
C THR A 120 -4.95 1.22 -1.62
N LEU A 121 -4.93 1.93 -2.74
CA LEU A 121 -4.46 3.31 -2.79
C LEU A 121 -5.33 4.23 -1.89
N PRO A 122 -4.74 5.26 -1.30
CA PRO A 122 -5.47 6.21 -0.45
C PRO A 122 -6.71 6.79 -1.10
N ILE A 123 -6.73 6.97 -2.42
CA ILE A 123 -7.87 7.53 -3.16
C ILE A 123 -9.14 6.67 -3.00
N THR A 124 -9.01 5.36 -2.89
CA THR A 124 -10.15 4.45 -2.71
C THR A 124 -10.79 4.65 -1.32
N PHE A 125 -9.96 4.79 -0.30
CA PHE A 125 -10.43 5.02 1.08
C PHE A 125 -10.93 6.44 1.31
N THR A 126 -10.30 7.43 0.67
CA THR A 126 -10.75 8.83 0.76
C THR A 126 -12.15 9.02 0.16
N ARG A 127 -12.52 8.22 -0.85
CA ARG A 127 -13.90 8.17 -1.35
C ARG A 127 -14.88 7.68 -0.27
N ALA A 128 -14.56 6.60 0.44
CA ALA A 128 -15.40 6.09 1.52
C ALA A 128 -15.60 7.12 2.63
N VAL A 129 -14.51 7.77 3.07
CA VAL A 129 -14.56 8.85 4.07
C VAL A 129 -15.38 10.02 3.54
N SER A 130 -15.18 10.43 2.30
CA SER A 130 -15.88 11.58 1.70
C SER A 130 -17.37 11.36 1.51
N ASN A 131 -17.80 10.10 1.34
CA ASN A 131 -19.23 9.76 1.24
C ASN A 131 -19.94 9.78 2.60
N TRP A 132 -19.18 9.61 3.68
CA TRP A 132 -19.72 9.61 5.04
C TRP A 132 -19.72 11.00 5.69
N PHE A 133 -18.64 11.77 5.50
CA PHE A 133 -18.42 13.05 6.15
C PHE A 133 -18.70 14.24 5.22
N ASN A 134 -19.48 15.22 5.71
CA ASN A 134 -19.75 16.48 5.03
C ASN A 134 -19.09 17.66 5.77
N GLU A 135 -19.45 17.92 7.04
CA GLU A 135 -18.96 19.08 7.80
C GLU A 135 -17.49 18.92 8.22
N LYS A 136 -17.10 17.74 8.70
CA LYS A 136 -15.76 17.44 9.20
C LYS A 136 -14.92 16.58 8.24
N ARG A 137 -15.25 16.61 6.95
CA ARG A 137 -14.59 15.82 5.90
C ARG A 137 -13.07 16.00 5.89
N GLY A 138 -12.56 17.24 5.95
CA GLY A 138 -11.12 17.52 5.93
C GLY A 138 -10.38 16.90 7.12
N LEU A 139 -10.97 16.99 8.33
CA LEU A 139 -10.40 16.36 9.51
C LEU A 139 -10.42 14.83 9.41
N ALA A 140 -11.53 14.25 8.96
CA ALA A 140 -11.66 12.80 8.78
C ALA A 140 -10.64 12.26 7.76
N LEU A 141 -10.44 12.95 6.65
CA LEU A 141 -9.42 12.61 5.64
C LEU A 141 -8.01 12.73 6.22
N GLY A 142 -7.71 13.83 6.92
CA GLY A 142 -6.40 14.03 7.56
C GLY A 142 -6.06 12.89 8.53
N VAL A 143 -6.99 12.53 9.42
CA VAL A 143 -6.79 11.44 10.38
C VAL A 143 -6.63 10.09 9.67
N SER A 144 -7.40 9.82 8.62
CA SER A 144 -7.26 8.57 7.84
C SER A 144 -5.89 8.46 7.17
N LEU A 145 -5.33 9.57 6.67
CA LEU A 145 -4.02 9.58 6.00
C LEU A 145 -2.84 9.44 6.97
N ILE A 146 -3.00 9.74 8.26
CA ILE A 146 -1.97 9.49 9.29
C ILE A 146 -1.57 8.00 9.30
N GLY A 147 -2.51 7.10 8.98
CA GLY A 147 -2.24 5.67 8.85
C GLY A 147 -1.04 5.35 7.95
N THR A 148 -0.83 6.12 6.87
CA THR A 148 0.35 5.93 5.97
C THR A 148 1.66 6.14 6.70
N GLY A 149 1.78 7.22 7.47
CA GLY A 149 3.03 7.56 8.17
C GLY A 149 3.33 6.59 9.30
N ILE A 150 2.33 6.28 10.14
CA ILE A 150 2.48 5.35 11.27
C ILE A 150 2.85 3.96 10.75
N ALA A 151 2.09 3.43 9.79
CA ALA A 151 2.35 2.09 9.25
C ALA A 151 3.69 2.00 8.52
N GLY A 152 4.08 3.03 7.78
CA GLY A 152 5.40 3.08 7.12
C GLY A 152 6.56 3.07 8.12
N ALA A 153 6.46 3.86 9.19
CA ALA A 153 7.46 3.88 10.24
C ALA A 153 7.57 2.51 10.95
N VAL A 154 6.42 1.93 11.33
CA VAL A 154 6.38 0.60 11.96
C VAL A 154 6.91 -0.47 11.01
N ALA A 155 6.46 -0.51 9.77
CA ALA A 155 6.88 -1.51 8.78
C ALA A 155 8.38 -1.48 8.52
N LYS A 156 8.97 -0.28 8.43
CA LYS A 156 10.41 -0.11 8.26
C LYS A 156 11.20 -0.71 9.44
N GLN A 157 10.78 -0.41 10.67
CA GLN A 157 11.45 -0.92 11.88
C GLN A 157 11.33 -2.44 11.98
N TRP A 158 10.12 -2.97 11.76
CA TRP A 158 9.87 -4.42 11.78
C TRP A 158 10.66 -5.15 10.69
N ALA A 159 10.65 -4.63 9.45
CA ALA A 159 11.43 -5.23 8.36
C ALA A 159 12.93 -5.24 8.69
N GLY A 160 13.46 -4.15 9.24
CA GLY A 160 14.87 -4.08 9.67
C GLY A 160 15.20 -5.11 10.75
N PHE A 161 14.35 -5.24 11.76
CA PHE A 161 14.50 -6.24 12.82
C PHE A 161 14.48 -7.67 12.27
N LEU A 162 13.46 -8.00 11.46
CA LEU A 162 13.32 -9.35 10.89
C LEU A 162 14.50 -9.72 9.98
N ILE A 163 14.99 -8.78 9.17
CA ILE A 163 16.16 -9.01 8.31
C ILE A 163 17.41 -9.25 9.15
N ALA A 164 17.58 -8.53 10.25
CA ALA A 164 18.75 -8.71 11.13
C ALA A 164 18.76 -10.06 11.83
N GLU A 165 17.59 -10.59 12.22
CA GLU A 165 17.48 -11.84 12.98
C GLU A 165 17.34 -13.08 12.08
N TYR A 166 16.62 -12.98 10.98
CA TYR A 166 16.21 -14.15 10.17
C TYR A 166 16.70 -14.09 8.71
N GLY A 167 17.32 -12.97 8.30
CA GLY A 167 17.59 -12.70 6.88
C GLY A 167 16.35 -12.14 6.15
N TRP A 168 16.53 -11.85 4.87
CA TRP A 168 15.44 -11.29 4.05
C TRP A 168 14.66 -12.37 3.32
#